data_ed820880bcfa50dff102b724be34248c
#
_entry.id   ed820880bcfa50dff102b724be34248c
#
_cell.length_a   1.000
_cell.length_b   1.000
_cell.length_c   1.000
_cell.angle_alpha   90.00
_cell.angle_beta   90.00
_cell.angle_gamma   90.00
#
_symmetry.space_group_name_H-M   'P 1'
#
loop_
_entity.id
_entity.type
_entity.pdbx_description
1 polymer ?
#
loop_
_entity_poly.entity_id
_entity_poly.type
_entity_poly.pdbx_seq_one_letter_code
_entity_poly.pdbx_strand_id
1 'polypeptide(L)'
;MTASAFVGRSYKGKLPKLGEGVFVDPSAVLVGDIEIGADSSIWPLVAARGDVNHIRIGARTNVQDGAILHVTRTSPEDATGYPLIIGDDVTVGHQVMLHGCTVGNRILIGMSATVMDGAVVEDDVIIGAGSLVPPGKCLTSGYLYVGSPVKQARRLTDEEQAFLKKSAENYVWLKNDYLAEAE
;
A
#
# COMPACT_ATOMS: atom_id res chain seq x y z
N MET A 1 -12.39 11.46 -25.99
CA MET A 1 -11.25 10.52 -25.94
C MET A 1 -11.64 9.48 -24.90
N THR A 2 -11.82 8.22 -25.29
CA THR A 2 -12.14 7.16 -24.33
C THR A 2 -10.98 7.02 -23.34
N ALA A 3 -11.26 7.15 -22.06
CA ALA A 3 -10.27 6.87 -21.02
C ALA A 3 -9.66 5.49 -21.31
N SER A 4 -8.33 5.42 -21.40
CA SER A 4 -7.64 4.15 -21.61
C SER A 4 -7.94 3.28 -20.39
N ALA A 5 -8.76 2.27 -20.57
CA ALA A 5 -9.05 1.32 -19.50
C ALA A 5 -7.73 0.73 -19.00
N PHE A 6 -7.51 0.73 -17.69
CA PHE A 6 -6.39 0.06 -17.07
C PHE A 6 -6.29 -1.40 -17.57
N VAL A 7 -5.13 -1.78 -18.06
CA VAL A 7 -4.84 -3.15 -18.49
C VAL A 7 -3.77 -3.74 -17.59
N GLY A 8 -4.18 -4.52 -16.60
CA GLY A 8 -3.26 -5.31 -15.77
C GLY A 8 -2.46 -6.28 -16.65
N ARG A 9 -1.20 -6.56 -16.25
CA ARG A 9 -0.34 -7.53 -16.95
C ARG A 9 -0.41 -8.90 -16.30
N SER A 10 -0.72 -9.92 -17.10
CA SER A 10 -0.70 -11.30 -16.64
C SER A 10 0.74 -11.79 -16.40
N TYR A 11 0.93 -12.57 -15.33
CA TYR A 11 2.15 -13.34 -15.09
C TYR A 11 1.77 -14.75 -14.64
N LYS A 12 2.26 -15.78 -15.34
CA LYS A 12 1.91 -17.22 -15.10
C LYS A 12 0.41 -17.48 -14.96
N GLY A 13 -0.39 -16.85 -15.81
CA GLY A 13 -1.84 -17.02 -15.82
C GLY A 13 -2.60 -16.25 -14.73
N LYS A 14 -1.91 -15.52 -13.86
CA LYS A 14 -2.53 -14.65 -12.84
C LYS A 14 -2.60 -13.22 -13.34
N LEU A 15 -3.76 -12.59 -13.20
CA LEU A 15 -4.04 -11.21 -13.59
C LEU A 15 -4.52 -10.45 -12.36
N PRO A 16 -4.15 -9.17 -12.20
CA PRO A 16 -4.67 -8.34 -11.12
C PRO A 16 -6.20 -8.34 -11.08
N LYS A 17 -6.76 -8.47 -9.87
CA LYS A 17 -8.19 -8.42 -9.60
C LYS A 17 -8.51 -7.14 -8.84
N LEU A 18 -9.50 -6.41 -9.31
CA LEU A 18 -9.95 -5.14 -8.74
C LEU A 18 -11.32 -5.32 -8.11
N GLY A 19 -11.50 -4.83 -6.89
CA GLY A 19 -12.78 -4.73 -6.22
C GLY A 19 -13.68 -3.65 -6.83
N GLU A 20 -14.87 -3.52 -6.32
CA GLU A 20 -15.84 -2.50 -6.75
C GLU A 20 -15.31 -1.10 -6.46
N GLY A 21 -15.51 -0.16 -7.38
CA GLY A 21 -15.14 1.24 -7.22
C GLY A 21 -13.64 1.52 -7.15
N VAL A 22 -12.77 0.56 -7.51
CA VAL A 22 -11.32 0.77 -7.53
C VAL A 22 -10.94 1.70 -8.68
N PHE A 23 -10.14 2.72 -8.38
CA PHE A 23 -9.49 3.57 -9.38
C PHE A 23 -8.06 3.12 -9.60
N VAL A 24 -7.64 3.00 -10.86
CA VAL A 24 -6.24 2.76 -11.24
C VAL A 24 -5.86 3.74 -12.34
N ASP A 25 -4.87 4.59 -12.06
CA ASP A 25 -4.34 5.52 -13.06
C ASP A 25 -3.76 4.76 -14.25
N PRO A 26 -4.01 5.19 -15.51
CA PRO A 26 -3.51 4.51 -16.71
C PRO A 26 -1.97 4.39 -16.79
N SER A 27 -1.22 5.22 -16.09
CA SER A 27 0.25 5.15 -16.01
C SER A 27 0.76 4.15 -14.97
N ALA A 28 -0.10 3.62 -14.10
CA ALA A 28 0.27 2.61 -13.12
C ALA A 28 0.49 1.24 -13.79
N VAL A 29 1.42 0.46 -13.25
CA VAL A 29 1.76 -0.88 -13.75
C VAL A 29 1.50 -1.92 -12.67
N LEU A 30 0.48 -2.76 -12.89
CA LEU A 30 0.15 -3.88 -12.00
C LEU A 30 0.40 -5.21 -12.71
N VAL A 31 1.16 -6.12 -12.10
CA VAL A 31 1.58 -7.39 -12.73
C VAL A 31 1.34 -8.58 -11.79
N GLY A 32 0.68 -9.62 -12.29
CA GLY A 32 0.60 -10.92 -11.62
C GLY A 32 -0.50 -11.04 -10.56
N ASP A 33 -0.18 -11.73 -9.47
CA ASP A 33 -1.11 -12.09 -8.38
C ASP A 33 -1.33 -10.91 -7.42
N ILE A 34 -2.22 -10.00 -7.82
CA ILE A 34 -2.60 -8.81 -7.05
C ILE A 34 -4.11 -8.82 -6.86
N GLU A 35 -4.58 -8.58 -5.63
CA GLU A 35 -5.99 -8.31 -5.33
C GLU A 35 -6.10 -6.97 -4.60
N ILE A 36 -7.03 -6.12 -5.05
CA ILE A 36 -7.25 -4.77 -4.50
C ILE A 36 -8.70 -4.68 -4.04
N GLY A 37 -8.89 -4.36 -2.77
CA GLY A 37 -10.19 -4.22 -2.12
C GLY A 37 -10.98 -3.00 -2.62
N ALA A 38 -12.28 -3.01 -2.33
CA ALA A 38 -13.23 -2.02 -2.80
C ALA A 38 -12.82 -0.58 -2.39
N ASP A 39 -13.19 0.39 -3.22
CA ASP A 39 -12.94 1.83 -3.02
C ASP A 39 -11.48 2.24 -2.83
N SER A 40 -10.54 1.37 -3.18
CA SER A 40 -9.12 1.70 -3.15
C SER A 40 -8.67 2.44 -4.42
N SER A 41 -7.50 3.11 -4.34
CA SER A 41 -6.98 3.88 -5.47
C SER A 41 -5.47 3.69 -5.66
N ILE A 42 -5.07 3.53 -6.92
CA ILE A 42 -3.69 3.37 -7.37
C ILE A 42 -3.37 4.55 -8.28
N TRP A 43 -2.46 5.38 -7.85
CA TRP A 43 -2.17 6.67 -8.45
C TRP A 43 -1.04 6.62 -9.49
N PRO A 44 -0.74 7.74 -10.18
CA PRO A 44 0.22 7.75 -11.29
C PRO A 44 1.57 7.11 -10.95
N LEU A 45 2.13 6.38 -11.93
CA LEU A 45 3.46 5.78 -11.88
C LEU A 45 3.69 4.76 -10.76
N VAL A 46 2.64 4.27 -10.11
CA VAL A 46 2.76 3.14 -9.17
C VAL A 46 3.18 1.89 -9.93
N ALA A 47 4.19 1.18 -9.39
CA ALA A 47 4.64 -0.11 -9.92
C ALA A 47 4.43 -1.21 -8.87
N ALA A 48 3.49 -2.14 -9.13
CA ALA A 48 3.20 -3.27 -8.25
C ALA A 48 3.40 -4.60 -9.00
N ARG A 49 4.23 -5.50 -8.43
CA ARG A 49 4.51 -6.82 -9.01
C ARG A 49 4.27 -7.94 -8.00
N GLY A 50 3.16 -8.68 -8.20
CA GLY A 50 2.85 -9.93 -7.51
C GLY A 50 3.27 -11.14 -8.36
N ASP A 51 4.54 -11.22 -8.77
CA ASP A 51 5.06 -12.19 -9.73
C ASP A 51 5.65 -13.45 -9.07
N VAL A 52 6.39 -13.29 -7.98
CA VAL A 52 7.03 -14.41 -7.25
C VAL A 52 6.35 -14.74 -5.92
N ASN A 53 5.41 -13.93 -5.50
CA ASN A 53 4.47 -14.11 -4.39
C ASN A 53 3.25 -13.22 -4.67
N HIS A 54 2.35 -13.03 -3.71
CA HIS A 54 1.12 -12.28 -3.93
C HIS A 54 1.12 -10.92 -3.20
N ILE A 55 0.33 -9.98 -3.74
CA ILE A 55 0.01 -8.70 -3.11
C ILE A 55 -1.49 -8.68 -2.81
N ARG A 56 -1.85 -8.28 -1.59
CA ARG A 56 -3.24 -8.06 -1.17
C ARG A 56 -3.35 -6.67 -0.58
N ILE A 57 -4.26 -5.89 -1.12
CA ILE A 57 -4.56 -4.51 -0.67
C ILE A 57 -6.01 -4.50 -0.23
N GLY A 58 -6.27 -4.04 0.97
CA GLY A 58 -7.59 -3.92 1.57
C GLY A 58 -8.45 -2.83 0.91
N ALA A 59 -9.60 -2.55 1.50
CA ALA A 59 -10.56 -1.58 1.02
C ALA A 59 -10.18 -0.14 1.43
N ARG A 60 -10.60 0.88 0.65
CA ARG A 60 -10.39 2.31 0.92
C ARG A 60 -8.92 2.68 1.17
N THR A 61 -8.01 1.88 0.62
CA THR A 61 -6.57 2.09 0.72
C THR A 61 -6.07 2.82 -0.53
N ASN A 62 -5.25 3.85 -0.34
CA ASN A 62 -4.66 4.59 -1.45
C ASN A 62 -3.16 4.35 -1.54
N VAL A 63 -2.67 4.13 -2.75
CA VAL A 63 -1.25 3.96 -3.07
C VAL A 63 -0.86 5.10 -4.00
N GLN A 64 -0.10 6.05 -3.47
CA GLN A 64 0.17 7.32 -4.12
C GLN A 64 1.33 7.23 -5.13
N ASP A 65 1.45 8.30 -5.89
CA ASP A 65 2.31 8.42 -7.07
C ASP A 65 3.73 7.90 -6.85
N GLY A 66 4.19 7.08 -7.80
CA GLY A 66 5.55 6.56 -7.82
C GLY A 66 5.87 5.53 -6.74
N ALA A 67 4.89 5.07 -5.95
CA ALA A 67 5.13 4.01 -4.97
C ALA A 67 5.48 2.68 -5.65
N ILE A 68 6.33 1.88 -5.00
CA ILE A 68 6.79 0.58 -5.49
C ILE A 68 6.36 -0.50 -4.51
N LEU A 69 5.63 -1.51 -5.01
CA LEU A 69 5.12 -2.64 -4.25
C LEU A 69 5.69 -3.94 -4.82
N HIS A 70 6.41 -4.69 -4.00
CA HIS A 70 6.98 -5.97 -4.43
C HIS A 70 7.00 -7.00 -3.30
N VAL A 71 7.43 -8.21 -3.61
CA VAL A 71 7.30 -9.41 -2.77
C VAL A 71 8.55 -10.27 -2.86
N THR A 72 8.79 -11.10 -1.84
CA THR A 72 9.88 -12.10 -1.86
C THR A 72 9.32 -13.49 -2.10
N ARG A 73 9.99 -14.24 -2.97
CA ARG A 73 9.63 -15.61 -3.35
C ARG A 73 9.74 -16.59 -2.19
N THR A 74 9.03 -17.70 -2.30
CA THR A 74 9.25 -18.88 -1.48
C THR A 74 10.62 -19.53 -1.80
N SER A 75 11.21 -20.22 -0.82
CA SER A 75 12.40 -21.04 -0.98
C SER A 75 12.20 -22.40 -0.31
N PRO A 76 13.11 -23.36 -0.51
CA PRO A 76 13.05 -24.64 0.23
C PRO A 76 13.11 -24.47 1.75
N GLU A 77 13.78 -23.41 2.23
CA GLU A 77 13.95 -23.07 3.64
C GLU A 77 12.79 -22.23 4.17
N ASP A 78 12.08 -21.51 3.28
CA ASP A 78 10.92 -20.68 3.60
C ASP A 78 9.79 -20.89 2.58
N ALA A 79 8.87 -21.77 2.92
CA ALA A 79 7.74 -22.14 2.07
C ALA A 79 6.72 -20.99 1.86
N THR A 80 6.78 -19.92 2.66
CA THR A 80 5.88 -18.77 2.55
C THR A 80 6.50 -17.61 1.80
N GLY A 81 7.80 -17.41 1.88
CA GLY A 81 8.46 -16.18 1.46
C GLY A 81 7.84 -14.98 2.18
N TYR A 82 7.93 -13.81 1.55
CA TYR A 82 7.32 -12.60 2.08
C TYR A 82 6.32 -12.01 1.07
N PRO A 83 5.01 -12.32 1.20
CA PRO A 83 3.97 -11.62 0.48
C PRO A 83 3.85 -10.18 0.97
N LEU A 84 3.18 -9.33 0.20
CA LEU A 84 2.82 -7.98 0.63
C LEU A 84 1.33 -7.95 0.97
N ILE A 85 1.03 -7.67 2.22
CA ILE A 85 -0.33 -7.54 2.72
C ILE A 85 -0.53 -6.12 3.25
N ILE A 86 -1.53 -5.42 2.76
CA ILE A 86 -1.92 -4.08 3.20
C ILE A 86 -3.39 -4.12 3.58
N GLY A 87 -3.71 -3.66 4.78
CA GLY A 87 -5.07 -3.64 5.30
C GLY A 87 -5.96 -2.55 4.73
N ASP A 88 -7.04 -2.29 5.42
CA ASP A 88 -8.05 -1.29 5.08
C ASP A 88 -7.68 0.11 5.60
N ASP A 89 -8.19 1.14 4.91
CA ASP A 89 -8.03 2.54 5.33
C ASP A 89 -6.56 2.98 5.47
N VAL A 90 -5.67 2.46 4.60
CA VAL A 90 -4.25 2.79 4.60
C VAL A 90 -3.93 3.88 3.59
N THR A 91 -3.14 4.87 4.02
CA THR A 91 -2.54 5.86 3.14
C THR A 91 -1.07 5.52 2.91
N VAL A 92 -0.73 5.07 1.71
CA VAL A 92 0.64 4.84 1.26
C VAL A 92 1.10 6.09 0.49
N GLY A 93 1.94 6.91 1.12
CA GLY A 93 2.39 8.19 0.59
C GLY A 93 3.23 8.07 -0.69
N HIS A 94 3.43 9.22 -1.36
CA HIS A 94 4.19 9.28 -2.61
C HIS A 94 5.58 8.66 -2.48
N GLN A 95 6.02 7.89 -3.50
CA GLN A 95 7.33 7.26 -3.60
C GLN A 95 7.68 6.30 -2.44
N VAL A 96 6.69 5.79 -1.72
CA VAL A 96 6.91 4.75 -0.70
C VAL A 96 7.33 3.45 -1.36
N MET A 97 8.27 2.72 -0.73
CA MET A 97 8.61 1.36 -1.12
C MET A 97 8.13 0.38 -0.05
N LEU A 98 7.26 -0.56 -0.45
CA LEU A 98 6.84 -1.69 0.36
C LEU A 98 7.33 -2.98 -0.28
N HIS A 99 8.10 -3.75 0.48
CA HIS A 99 8.65 -5.01 -0.01
C HIS A 99 8.42 -6.12 1.01
N GLY A 100 7.59 -7.12 0.64
CA GLY A 100 7.39 -8.33 1.43
C GLY A 100 7.01 -8.12 2.89
N CYS A 101 6.13 -7.16 3.20
CA CYS A 101 5.76 -6.78 4.56
C CYS A 101 4.24 -6.91 4.81
N THR A 102 3.86 -6.86 6.07
CA THR A 102 2.45 -6.82 6.49
C THR A 102 2.16 -5.45 7.11
N VAL A 103 1.17 -4.77 6.58
CA VAL A 103 0.67 -3.47 7.03
C VAL A 103 -0.78 -3.65 7.45
N GLY A 104 -1.11 -3.35 8.70
CA GLY A 104 -2.45 -3.43 9.27
C GLY A 104 -3.40 -2.37 8.72
N ASN A 105 -4.36 -1.96 9.52
CA ASN A 105 -5.43 -1.04 9.12
C ASN A 105 -5.19 0.37 9.69
N ARG A 106 -5.77 1.40 9.04
CA ARG A 106 -5.72 2.80 9.52
C ARG A 106 -4.28 3.25 9.77
N ILE A 107 -3.46 3.16 8.73
CA ILE A 107 -2.04 3.48 8.79
C ILE A 107 -1.74 4.60 7.80
N LEU A 108 -0.87 5.52 8.21
CA LEU A 108 -0.28 6.51 7.32
C LEU A 108 1.22 6.22 7.17
N ILE A 109 1.63 5.89 5.95
CA ILE A 109 3.04 5.72 5.60
C ILE A 109 3.48 6.97 4.87
N GLY A 110 4.36 7.74 5.51
CA GLY A 110 4.85 9.02 5.00
C GLY A 110 5.66 8.87 3.71
N MET A 111 5.66 9.91 2.90
CA MET A 111 6.34 9.96 1.60
C MET A 111 7.77 9.45 1.66
N SER A 112 8.20 8.69 0.65
CA SER A 112 9.54 8.14 0.50
C SER A 112 10.00 7.22 1.64
N ALA A 113 9.09 6.71 2.49
CA ALA A 113 9.43 5.70 3.48
C ALA A 113 9.65 4.34 2.80
N THR A 114 10.48 3.50 3.43
CA THR A 114 10.76 2.13 2.98
C THR A 114 10.40 1.14 4.08
N VAL A 115 9.60 0.12 3.76
CA VAL A 115 9.26 -1.00 4.67
C VAL A 115 9.71 -2.30 4.02
N MET A 116 10.57 -3.05 4.74
CA MET A 116 11.28 -4.20 4.18
C MET A 116 10.67 -5.54 4.62
N ASP A 117 11.21 -6.63 4.05
CA ASP A 117 10.73 -8.01 4.20
C ASP A 117 10.47 -8.41 5.64
N GLY A 118 9.32 -9.06 5.85
CA GLY A 118 8.92 -9.58 7.15
C GLY A 118 8.62 -8.52 8.21
N ALA A 119 8.71 -7.24 7.87
CA ALA A 119 8.25 -6.20 8.79
C ALA A 119 6.74 -6.27 8.98
N VAL A 120 6.28 -6.03 10.20
CA VAL A 120 4.87 -6.00 10.59
C VAL A 120 4.55 -4.63 11.17
N VAL A 121 3.60 -3.94 10.56
CA VAL A 121 3.06 -2.68 11.06
C VAL A 121 1.66 -2.97 11.58
N GLU A 122 1.46 -2.89 12.89
CA GLU A 122 0.15 -3.08 13.51
C GLU A 122 -0.80 -1.92 13.16
N ASP A 123 -2.09 -2.05 13.50
CA ASP A 123 -3.10 -1.02 13.24
C ASP A 123 -2.75 0.32 13.90
N ASP A 124 -3.31 1.42 13.37
CA ASP A 124 -3.23 2.76 13.96
C ASP A 124 -1.78 3.26 14.16
N VAL A 125 -0.95 3.17 13.13
CA VAL A 125 0.45 3.60 13.13
C VAL A 125 0.68 4.73 12.12
N ILE A 126 1.54 5.68 12.48
CA ILE A 126 2.12 6.64 11.54
C ILE A 126 3.62 6.34 11.38
N ILE A 127 4.04 6.18 10.12
CA ILE A 127 5.46 6.13 9.73
C ILE A 127 5.80 7.48 9.11
N GLY A 128 6.77 8.20 9.69
CA GLY A 128 7.19 9.50 9.17
C GLY A 128 7.85 9.42 7.81
N ALA A 129 7.80 10.51 7.04
CA ALA A 129 8.41 10.59 5.71
C ALA A 129 9.91 10.26 5.74
N GLY A 130 10.42 9.59 4.68
CA GLY A 130 11.81 9.20 4.56
C GLY A 130 12.31 8.15 5.57
N SER A 131 11.40 7.51 6.31
CA SER A 131 11.77 6.52 7.32
C SER A 131 12.10 5.17 6.71
N LEU A 132 13.00 4.40 7.38
CA LEU A 132 13.35 3.04 7.00
C LEU A 132 12.91 2.06 8.10
N VAL A 133 11.97 1.17 7.76
CA VAL A 133 11.58 0.04 8.61
C VAL A 133 12.39 -1.19 8.16
N PRO A 134 13.38 -1.64 8.95
CA PRO A 134 14.25 -2.75 8.56
C PRO A 134 13.51 -4.10 8.56
N PRO A 135 14.10 -5.14 7.94
CA PRO A 135 13.50 -6.47 7.87
C PRO A 135 13.10 -7.03 9.24
N GLY A 136 11.95 -7.69 9.30
CA GLY A 136 11.45 -8.37 10.50
C GLY A 136 11.06 -7.44 11.67
N LYS A 137 11.09 -6.12 11.46
CA LYS A 137 10.74 -5.14 12.51
C LYS A 137 9.22 -5.11 12.74
N CYS A 138 8.81 -5.22 14.01
CA CYS A 138 7.43 -4.95 14.40
C CYS A 138 7.26 -3.50 14.86
N LEU A 139 6.27 -2.80 14.34
CA LEU A 139 5.82 -1.48 14.76
C LEU A 139 4.48 -1.63 15.46
N THR A 140 4.48 -1.39 16.77
CA THR A 140 3.28 -1.57 17.61
C THR A 140 2.28 -0.43 17.44
N SER A 141 1.01 -0.76 17.60
CA SER A 141 -0.15 0.12 17.43
C SER A 141 -0.12 1.37 18.31
N GLY A 142 -0.63 2.48 17.78
CA GLY A 142 -0.83 3.73 18.51
C GLY A 142 0.40 4.64 18.62
N TYR A 143 1.40 4.44 17.75
CA TYR A 143 2.65 5.22 17.82
C TYR A 143 3.05 5.85 16.49
N LEU A 144 3.77 6.96 16.58
CA LEU A 144 4.57 7.55 15.51
C LEU A 144 5.96 6.92 15.51
N TYR A 145 6.40 6.46 14.34
CA TYR A 145 7.75 5.94 14.08
C TYR A 145 8.47 6.83 13.08
N VAL A 146 9.72 7.21 13.36
CA VAL A 146 10.52 8.08 12.49
C VAL A 146 11.99 7.64 12.47
N GLY A 147 12.68 7.96 11.38
CA GLY A 147 14.13 7.77 11.25
C GLY A 147 14.55 6.62 10.34
N SER A 148 15.85 6.49 10.13
CA SER A 148 16.49 5.44 9.31
C SER A 148 17.70 4.87 10.08
N PRO A 149 17.57 3.69 10.73
CA PRO A 149 16.33 2.92 10.91
C PRO A 149 15.32 3.59 11.85
N VAL A 150 14.03 3.23 11.73
CA VAL A 150 12.95 3.80 12.53
C VAL A 150 13.12 3.53 14.01
N LYS A 151 12.74 4.55 14.80
CA LYS A 151 12.54 4.46 16.24
C LYS A 151 11.11 4.89 16.58
N GLN A 152 10.56 4.28 17.62
CA GLN A 152 9.31 4.72 18.22
C GLN A 152 9.54 6.11 18.85
N ALA A 153 8.87 7.12 18.31
CA ALA A 153 9.06 8.51 18.76
C ALA A 153 8.13 8.86 19.93
N ARG A 154 6.82 8.64 19.76
CA ARG A 154 5.81 8.96 20.76
C ARG A 154 4.48 8.29 20.43
N ARG A 155 3.53 8.30 21.36
CA ARG A 155 2.14 7.95 21.08
C ARG A 155 1.52 8.95 20.12
N LEU A 156 0.57 8.47 19.34
CA LEU A 156 -0.31 9.31 18.53
C LEU A 156 -1.23 10.12 19.45
N THR A 157 -1.56 11.35 19.04
CA THR A 157 -2.64 12.12 19.65
C THR A 157 -4.00 11.61 19.16
N ASP A 158 -5.09 11.99 19.83
CA ASP A 158 -6.45 11.63 19.41
C ASP A 158 -6.77 12.22 18.02
N GLU A 159 -6.28 13.42 17.71
CA GLU A 159 -6.43 14.06 16.41
C GLU A 159 -5.67 13.30 15.31
N GLU A 160 -4.46 12.81 15.60
CA GLU A 160 -3.69 12.00 14.66
C GLU A 160 -4.37 10.66 14.39
N GLN A 161 -4.89 9.99 15.42
CA GLN A 161 -5.64 8.75 15.25
C GLN A 161 -6.91 8.97 14.41
N ALA A 162 -7.67 10.03 14.68
CA ALA A 162 -8.84 10.39 13.87
C ALA A 162 -8.46 10.71 12.42
N PHE A 163 -7.29 11.34 12.21
CA PHE A 163 -6.79 11.70 10.89
C PHE A 163 -6.43 10.49 10.02
N LEU A 164 -6.01 9.36 10.61
CA LEU A 164 -5.66 8.16 9.83
C LEU A 164 -6.81 7.73 8.91
N LYS A 165 -8.00 7.58 9.48
CA LYS A 165 -9.20 7.23 8.70
C LYS A 165 -9.60 8.35 7.74
N LYS A 166 -9.57 9.61 8.22
CA LYS A 166 -9.90 10.77 7.40
C LYS A 166 -8.99 10.91 6.17
N SER A 167 -7.70 10.61 6.32
CA SER A 167 -6.74 10.61 5.21
C SER A 167 -7.17 9.62 4.11
N ALA A 168 -7.55 8.40 4.47
CA ALA A 168 -8.04 7.40 3.52
C ALA A 168 -9.35 7.84 2.85
N GLU A 169 -10.33 8.33 3.63
CA GLU A 169 -11.60 8.85 3.12
C GLU A 169 -11.41 9.98 2.10
N ASN A 170 -10.45 10.88 2.31
CA ASN A 170 -10.16 11.97 1.37
C ASN A 170 -9.77 11.41 -0.01
N TYR A 171 -9.03 10.30 -0.06
CA TYR A 171 -8.66 9.65 -1.31
C TYR A 171 -9.81 8.85 -1.94
N VAL A 172 -10.76 8.35 -1.15
CA VAL A 172 -12.02 7.79 -1.68
C VAL A 172 -12.84 8.88 -2.38
N TRP A 173 -12.94 10.06 -1.83
CA TRP A 173 -13.62 11.18 -2.49
C TRP A 173 -12.88 11.59 -3.75
N LEU A 174 -11.57 11.82 -3.66
CA LEU A 174 -10.77 12.26 -4.80
C LEU A 174 -10.84 11.27 -5.98
N LYS A 175 -10.73 9.95 -5.72
CA LYS A 175 -10.85 8.95 -6.79
C LYS A 175 -12.23 8.94 -7.45
N ASN A 176 -13.28 9.24 -6.68
CA ASN A 176 -14.65 9.30 -7.24
C ASN A 176 -14.78 10.47 -8.21
N ASP A 177 -14.14 11.61 -7.93
CA ASP A 177 -14.09 12.73 -8.86
C ASP A 177 -13.39 12.33 -10.16
N TYR A 178 -12.23 11.64 -10.07
CA TYR A 178 -11.52 11.12 -11.25
C TYR A 178 -12.35 10.11 -12.05
N LEU A 179 -13.07 9.22 -11.38
CA LEU A 179 -13.96 8.26 -12.07
C LEU A 179 -15.11 8.95 -12.79
N ALA A 180 -15.70 9.99 -12.19
CA ALA A 180 -16.78 10.76 -12.80
C ALA A 180 -16.31 11.59 -14.01
N GLU A 181 -15.07 12.09 -14.01
CA GLU A 181 -14.51 12.82 -15.17
C GLU A 181 -14.15 11.89 -16.34
N ALA A 182 -14.00 10.59 -16.08
CA ALA A 182 -13.62 9.59 -17.10
C ALA A 182 -14.83 9.05 -17.89
N GLU A 183 -16.08 9.29 -17.43
CA GLU A 183 -17.34 8.94 -18.10
C GLU A 183 -17.70 10.00 -19.16
#